data_52db81b32fc1fc456d2445584968457c
#
_entry.id   52db81b32fc1fc456d2445584968457c
#
_cell.length_a   1.000
_cell.length_b   1.000
_cell.length_c   1.000
_cell.angle_alpha   90.00
_cell.angle_beta   90.00
_cell.angle_gamma   90.00
#
_symmetry.space_group_name_H-M   'P 1'
#
loop_
_entity.id
_entity.type
_entity.pdbx_description
1 polymer ?
#
loop_
_entity_poly.entity_id
_entity_poly.type
_entity_poly.pdbx_seq_one_letter_code
_entity_poly.pdbx_strand_id
1 'polypeptide(L)'
;LVMVNPYAVKQTKELDDNSQSKNDRKDPKVIAKLVTEGRYSAPYTPDGVYADLRIMVANRKRLIREMTQIKNRFARWFAIYFPEYTDVFGDYEAQSSMLLLKKVCTPEAIVELGAEKINQIWRDAKLRAVGMKRATTLCETAKRSIGLKKGSSAAQYEMKLLLEDYEYKKAQLDAVMEEIEKLCRKIPESEQMLAIKGIPQ
;
A
#
# COMPACT_ATOMS: atom_id res chain seq x y z
N LEU A 1 3.40 -26.98 20.44
CA LEU A 1 2.23 -26.14 20.12
C LEU A 1 1.26 -26.94 19.26
N VAL A 2 -0.04 -26.94 19.63
CA VAL A 2 -1.10 -27.58 18.85
C VAL A 2 -2.23 -26.57 18.58
N MET A 3 -2.98 -26.78 17.51
CA MET A 3 -4.12 -25.97 17.12
C MET A 3 -5.40 -26.83 17.17
N VAL A 4 -6.42 -26.30 17.78
CA VAL A 4 -7.77 -26.88 17.79
C VAL A 4 -8.68 -26.03 16.88
N ASN A 5 -9.52 -26.69 16.11
CA ASN A 5 -10.44 -25.99 15.22
C ASN A 5 -11.45 -25.19 16.05
N PRO A 6 -11.55 -23.85 15.87
CA PRO A 6 -12.51 -23.02 16.60
C PRO A 6 -13.96 -23.45 16.45
N TYR A 7 -14.32 -24.00 15.29
CA TYR A 7 -15.66 -24.55 15.07
C TYR A 7 -15.93 -25.78 15.96
N ALA A 8 -14.94 -26.69 16.10
CA ALA A 8 -15.06 -27.84 17.00
C ALA A 8 -15.19 -27.39 18.46
N VAL A 9 -14.44 -26.34 18.88
CA VAL A 9 -14.55 -25.76 20.22
C VAL A 9 -15.99 -25.24 20.45
N LYS A 10 -16.53 -24.50 19.50
CA LYS A 10 -17.91 -23.98 19.58
C LYS A 10 -18.94 -25.10 19.70
N GLN A 11 -18.88 -26.07 18.81
CA GLN A 11 -19.85 -27.20 18.84
C GLN A 11 -19.74 -28.03 20.11
N THR A 12 -18.55 -28.38 20.56
CA THR A 12 -18.36 -29.16 21.79
C THR A 12 -18.86 -28.40 23.01
N LYS A 13 -18.69 -27.08 23.04
CA LYS A 13 -19.17 -26.22 24.09
C LYS A 13 -20.71 -26.18 24.15
N GLU A 14 -21.38 -26.11 23.00
CA GLU A 14 -22.84 -26.14 22.89
C GLU A 14 -23.40 -27.49 23.30
N LEU A 15 -22.73 -28.59 23.03
CA LEU A 15 -23.12 -29.92 23.41
C LEU A 15 -22.93 -30.20 24.91
N ASP A 16 -21.91 -29.62 25.55
CA ASP A 16 -21.61 -29.89 26.97
C ASP A 16 -22.61 -29.23 27.94
N ASP A 17 -23.23 -28.09 27.61
CA ASP A 17 -24.12 -27.37 28.52
C ASP A 17 -25.39 -26.76 27.88
N ASN A 18 -25.65 -27.07 26.62
CA ASN A 18 -26.80 -26.57 25.85
C ASN A 18 -26.94 -25.02 25.89
N SER A 19 -25.83 -24.29 26.08
CA SER A 19 -25.80 -22.85 26.27
C SER A 19 -24.88 -22.20 25.23
N GLN A 20 -25.40 -21.22 24.49
CA GLN A 20 -24.66 -20.41 23.53
C GLN A 20 -23.81 -19.30 24.20
N SER A 21 -23.74 -19.24 25.54
CA SER A 21 -23.09 -18.17 26.25
C SER A 21 -21.58 -18.15 25.99
N LYS A 22 -21.04 -16.99 25.59
CA LYS A 22 -19.64 -16.74 25.46
C LYS A 22 -19.01 -16.66 26.86
N ASN A 23 -18.20 -17.65 27.22
CA ASN A 23 -17.56 -17.70 28.53
C ASN A 23 -16.11 -18.14 28.41
N ASP A 24 -15.17 -17.21 28.64
CA ASP A 24 -13.74 -17.41 28.53
C ASP A 24 -13.15 -18.47 29.49
N ARG A 25 -13.90 -18.86 30.55
CA ARG A 25 -13.51 -19.93 31.47
C ARG A 25 -13.83 -21.34 30.95
N LYS A 26 -14.81 -21.47 30.05
CA LYS A 26 -15.21 -22.76 29.47
C LYS A 26 -14.33 -23.16 28.31
N ASP A 27 -13.88 -22.19 27.49
CA ASP A 27 -13.12 -22.44 26.31
C ASP A 27 -11.81 -23.23 26.58
N PRO A 28 -10.99 -22.92 27.62
CA PRO A 28 -9.82 -23.72 27.96
C PRO A 28 -10.11 -25.19 28.31
N LYS A 29 -11.23 -25.47 29.00
CA LYS A 29 -11.64 -26.83 29.34
C LYS A 29 -12.03 -27.62 28.10
N VAL A 30 -12.79 -27.02 27.20
CA VAL A 30 -13.19 -27.65 25.94
C VAL A 30 -11.98 -27.88 25.05
N ILE A 31 -11.06 -26.92 24.96
CA ILE A 31 -9.80 -27.07 24.22
C ILE A 31 -8.97 -28.21 24.80
N ALA A 32 -8.81 -28.29 26.12
CA ALA A 32 -8.08 -29.37 26.78
C ALA A 32 -8.73 -30.75 26.48
N LYS A 33 -10.06 -30.87 26.54
CA LYS A 33 -10.80 -32.07 26.17
C LYS A 33 -10.53 -32.48 24.73
N LEU A 34 -10.66 -31.56 23.77
CA LEU A 34 -10.40 -31.83 22.35
C LEU A 34 -8.95 -32.24 22.10
N VAL A 35 -7.99 -31.66 22.80
CA VAL A 35 -6.58 -32.05 22.73
C VAL A 35 -6.39 -33.47 23.29
N THR A 36 -7.01 -33.81 24.42
CA THR A 36 -6.94 -35.17 25.00
C THR A 36 -7.59 -36.21 24.08
N GLU A 37 -8.65 -35.84 23.36
CA GLU A 37 -9.34 -36.70 22.38
C GLU A 37 -8.58 -36.81 21.03
N GLY A 38 -7.41 -36.16 20.88
CA GLY A 38 -6.61 -36.18 19.65
C GLY A 38 -7.18 -35.31 18.52
N ARG A 39 -8.18 -34.43 18.81
CA ARG A 39 -8.83 -33.54 17.84
C ARG A 39 -8.06 -32.21 17.69
N TYR A 40 -6.81 -32.32 17.33
CA TYR A 40 -5.95 -31.16 17.09
C TYR A 40 -5.08 -31.38 15.85
N SER A 41 -4.49 -30.33 15.36
CA SER A 41 -3.45 -30.33 14.34
C SER A 41 -2.17 -29.70 14.88
N ALA A 42 -1.03 -30.24 14.47
CA ALA A 42 0.25 -29.59 14.70
C ALA A 42 0.48 -28.56 13.59
N PRO A 43 0.58 -27.27 13.91
CA PRO A 43 0.83 -26.26 12.88
C PRO A 43 2.25 -26.45 12.33
N TYR A 44 2.38 -26.36 11.03
CA TYR A 44 3.70 -26.24 10.42
C TYR A 44 4.33 -24.89 10.84
N THR A 45 5.44 -24.94 11.53
CA THR A 45 6.23 -23.76 11.87
C THR A 45 7.46 -23.76 10.97
N PRO A 46 7.54 -22.86 9.99
CA PRO A 46 8.71 -22.79 9.13
C PRO A 46 9.95 -22.45 9.94
N ASP A 47 11.09 -23.00 9.56
CA ASP A 47 12.42 -22.72 10.09
C ASP A 47 13.35 -22.20 8.98
N GLY A 48 14.56 -21.77 9.37
CA GLY A 48 15.58 -21.27 8.46
C GLY A 48 15.04 -20.21 7.48
N VAL A 49 15.38 -20.36 6.21
CA VAL A 49 14.99 -19.39 5.15
C VAL A 49 13.47 -19.21 5.01
N TYR A 50 12.70 -20.24 5.31
CA TYR A 50 11.23 -20.15 5.23
C TYR A 50 10.65 -19.33 6.38
N ALA A 51 11.27 -19.36 7.57
CA ALA A 51 10.89 -18.50 8.68
C ALA A 51 11.17 -17.03 8.34
N ASP A 52 12.35 -16.73 7.79
CA ASP A 52 12.73 -15.39 7.36
C ASP A 52 11.78 -14.86 6.27
N LEU A 53 11.49 -15.66 5.25
CA LEU A 53 10.54 -15.30 4.19
C LEU A 53 9.15 -14.99 4.74
N ARG A 54 8.66 -15.77 5.70
CA ARG A 54 7.37 -15.52 6.33
C ARG A 54 7.31 -14.13 6.98
N ILE A 55 8.38 -13.74 7.68
CA ILE A 55 8.50 -12.43 8.32
C ILE A 55 8.57 -11.33 7.26
N MET A 56 9.40 -11.49 6.24
CA MET A 56 9.57 -10.49 5.18
C MET A 56 8.28 -10.30 4.35
N VAL A 57 7.56 -11.37 4.03
CA VAL A 57 6.26 -11.31 3.36
C VAL A 57 5.21 -10.61 4.23
N ALA A 58 5.23 -10.83 5.54
CA ALA A 58 4.34 -10.11 6.47
C ALA A 58 4.67 -8.59 6.49
N ASN A 59 5.96 -8.23 6.50
CA ASN A 59 6.41 -6.83 6.40
C ASN A 59 5.99 -6.20 5.06
N ARG A 60 6.17 -6.91 3.93
CA ARG A 60 5.68 -6.46 2.62
C ARG A 60 4.17 -6.16 2.64
N LYS A 61 3.37 -7.08 3.17
CA LYS A 61 1.92 -6.90 3.28
C LYS A 61 1.55 -5.68 4.13
N ARG A 62 2.28 -5.42 5.21
CA ARG A 62 2.08 -4.23 6.05
C ARG A 62 2.40 -2.95 5.27
N LEU A 63 3.55 -2.89 4.60
CA LEU A 63 3.96 -1.72 3.81
C LEU A 63 2.98 -1.43 2.66
N ILE A 64 2.47 -2.45 1.97
CA ILE A 64 1.44 -2.27 0.93
C ILE A 64 0.17 -1.62 1.51
N ARG A 65 -0.27 -2.01 2.71
CA ARG A 65 -1.44 -1.39 3.37
C ARG A 65 -1.15 0.08 3.72
N GLU A 66 0.03 0.37 4.25
CA GLU A 66 0.46 1.73 4.57
C GLU A 66 0.53 2.60 3.30
N MET A 67 1.08 2.06 2.20
CA MET A 67 1.06 2.73 0.87
C MET A 67 -0.37 3.01 0.39
N THR A 68 -1.28 2.05 0.54
CA THR A 68 -2.69 2.24 0.18
C THR A 68 -3.34 3.37 1.00
N GLN A 69 -3.01 3.48 2.27
CA GLN A 69 -3.51 4.59 3.11
C GLN A 69 -2.99 5.95 2.63
N ILE A 70 -1.71 6.02 2.25
CA ILE A 70 -1.11 7.25 1.70
C ILE A 70 -1.80 7.61 0.36
N LYS A 71 -2.01 6.64 -0.52
CA LYS A 71 -2.72 6.84 -1.80
C LYS A 71 -4.14 7.36 -1.59
N ASN A 72 -4.86 6.85 -0.60
CA ASN A 72 -6.19 7.35 -0.24
C ASN A 72 -6.15 8.81 0.27
N ARG A 73 -5.07 9.20 0.98
CA ARG A 73 -4.87 10.59 1.39
C ARG A 73 -4.60 11.50 0.19
N PHE A 74 -3.79 11.06 -0.79
CA PHE A 74 -3.62 11.79 -2.05
C PHE A 74 -4.96 11.98 -2.78
N ALA A 75 -5.74 10.91 -2.94
CA ALA A 75 -7.04 10.98 -3.59
C ALA A 75 -7.98 11.98 -2.88
N ARG A 76 -7.99 11.97 -1.54
CA ARG A 76 -8.75 12.95 -0.75
C ARG A 76 -8.23 14.37 -0.96
N TRP A 77 -6.92 14.57 -0.94
CA TRP A 77 -6.31 15.88 -1.15
C TRP A 77 -6.69 16.44 -2.52
N PHE A 78 -6.57 15.64 -3.59
CA PHE A 78 -7.00 16.06 -4.92
C PHE A 78 -8.47 16.40 -4.96
N ALA A 79 -9.34 15.57 -4.41
CA ALA A 79 -10.78 15.83 -4.38
C ALA A 79 -11.16 17.17 -3.71
N ILE A 80 -10.34 17.66 -2.77
CA ILE A 80 -10.58 18.92 -2.05
C ILE A 80 -9.96 20.10 -2.77
N TYR A 81 -8.69 19.99 -3.17
CA TYR A 81 -7.90 21.14 -3.59
C TYR A 81 -7.68 21.25 -5.09
N PHE A 82 -7.68 20.12 -5.81
CA PHE A 82 -7.50 20.09 -7.26
C PHE A 82 -8.15 18.84 -7.91
N PRO A 83 -9.50 18.74 -7.91
CA PRO A 83 -10.18 17.52 -8.37
C PRO A 83 -9.88 17.15 -9.83
N GLU A 84 -9.62 18.13 -10.68
CA GLU A 84 -9.35 17.92 -12.10
C GLU A 84 -7.90 17.49 -12.40
N TYR A 85 -7.02 17.42 -11.41
CA TYR A 85 -5.63 17.07 -11.61
C TYR A 85 -5.48 15.67 -12.26
N THR A 86 -6.28 14.72 -11.82
CA THR A 86 -6.26 13.34 -12.32
C THR A 86 -6.77 13.21 -13.74
N ASP A 87 -7.60 14.15 -14.23
CA ASP A 87 -8.05 14.17 -15.62
C ASP A 87 -6.88 14.48 -16.58
N VAL A 88 -5.90 15.26 -16.12
CA VAL A 88 -4.72 15.62 -16.91
C VAL A 88 -3.67 14.53 -16.87
N PHE A 89 -3.42 13.94 -15.70
CA PHE A 89 -2.35 12.96 -15.53
C PHE A 89 -2.82 11.52 -15.64
N GLY A 90 -4.08 11.21 -15.35
CA GLY A 90 -4.59 9.84 -15.25
C GLY A 90 -3.97 9.09 -14.05
N ASP A 91 -2.65 8.99 -14.06
CA ASP A 91 -1.86 8.44 -12.95
C ASP A 91 -0.99 9.55 -12.32
N TYR A 92 -1.33 9.97 -11.10
CA TYR A 92 -0.54 10.95 -10.35
C TYR A 92 0.78 10.38 -9.82
N GLU A 93 0.96 9.06 -9.79
CA GLU A 93 2.21 8.40 -9.38
C GLU A 93 3.27 8.45 -10.49
N ALA A 94 2.88 8.84 -11.70
CA ALA A 94 3.82 9.02 -12.80
C ALA A 94 4.94 10.01 -12.42
N GLN A 95 6.17 9.71 -12.82
CA GLN A 95 7.35 10.51 -12.48
C GLN A 95 7.18 12.01 -12.80
N SER A 96 6.50 12.33 -13.92
CA SER A 96 6.25 13.70 -14.33
C SER A 96 5.30 14.46 -13.40
N SER A 97 4.29 13.75 -12.87
CA SER A 97 3.35 14.28 -11.89
C SER A 97 4.03 14.49 -10.54
N MET A 98 4.68 13.45 -10.02
CA MET A 98 5.38 13.51 -8.72
C MET A 98 6.46 14.61 -8.69
N LEU A 99 7.21 14.78 -9.79
CA LEU A 99 8.20 15.85 -9.91
C LEU A 99 7.55 17.23 -9.82
N LEU A 100 6.40 17.41 -10.46
CA LEU A 100 5.67 18.67 -10.44
C LEU A 100 5.06 18.95 -9.06
N LEU A 101 4.40 17.96 -8.46
CA LEU A 101 3.78 18.07 -7.14
C LEU A 101 4.76 18.47 -6.04
N LYS A 102 6.02 18.03 -6.15
CA LYS A 102 7.10 18.49 -5.24
C LYS A 102 7.41 19.97 -5.34
N LYS A 103 7.11 20.60 -6.47
CA LYS A 103 7.38 22.01 -6.70
C LYS A 103 6.14 22.87 -6.52
N VAL A 104 5.06 22.45 -7.14
CA VAL A 104 3.76 23.14 -7.12
C VAL A 104 2.62 22.10 -7.15
N CYS A 105 1.61 22.29 -6.34
CA CYS A 105 0.49 21.33 -6.25
C CYS A 105 -0.89 22.01 -6.30
N THR A 106 -1.00 23.31 -5.97
CA THR A 106 -2.28 24.00 -6.02
C THR A 106 -2.55 24.62 -7.39
N PRO A 107 -3.83 24.74 -7.80
CA PRO A 107 -4.20 25.36 -9.08
C PRO A 107 -3.59 26.75 -9.28
N GLU A 108 -3.63 27.59 -8.25
CA GLU A 108 -3.08 28.95 -8.30
C GLU A 108 -1.58 28.94 -8.59
N ALA A 109 -0.83 28.13 -7.86
CA ALA A 109 0.63 28.02 -8.03
C ALA A 109 1.01 27.44 -9.41
N ILE A 110 0.20 26.55 -9.97
CA ILE A 110 0.39 26.01 -11.33
C ILE A 110 0.15 27.08 -12.38
N VAL A 111 -0.90 27.89 -12.22
CA VAL A 111 -1.18 29.01 -13.13
C VAL A 111 -0.09 30.07 -13.06
N GLU A 112 0.39 30.41 -11.87
CA GLU A 112 1.48 31.36 -11.66
C GLU A 112 2.81 30.86 -12.27
N LEU A 113 3.10 29.58 -12.11
CA LEU A 113 4.31 28.97 -12.67
C LEU A 113 4.30 29.01 -14.21
N GLY A 114 3.14 28.73 -14.81
CA GLY A 114 2.94 28.76 -16.25
C GLY A 114 3.47 27.54 -17.00
N ALA A 115 2.90 27.29 -18.19
CA ALA A 115 3.16 26.07 -18.96
C ALA A 115 4.63 25.93 -19.42
N GLU A 116 5.31 27.05 -19.71
CA GLU A 116 6.70 27.05 -20.17
C GLU A 116 7.66 26.52 -19.08
N LYS A 117 7.50 27.04 -17.84
CA LYS A 117 8.32 26.62 -16.72
C LYS A 117 8.01 25.18 -16.31
N ILE A 118 6.75 24.76 -16.38
CA ILE A 118 6.36 23.34 -16.15
C ILE A 118 7.04 22.44 -17.18
N ASN A 119 6.97 22.77 -18.45
CA ASN A 119 7.65 22.02 -19.50
C ASN A 119 9.17 21.99 -19.28
N GLN A 120 9.77 23.11 -18.88
CA GLN A 120 11.20 23.18 -18.58
C GLN A 120 11.59 22.24 -17.45
N ILE A 121 10.82 22.18 -16.37
CA ILE A 121 11.03 21.23 -15.25
C ILE A 121 11.11 19.78 -15.76
N TRP A 122 10.22 19.40 -16.67
CA TRP A 122 10.24 18.06 -17.24
C TRP A 122 11.40 17.83 -18.20
N ARG A 123 11.83 18.85 -18.95
CA ARG A 123 13.01 18.76 -19.84
C ARG A 123 14.29 18.61 -19.03
N ASP A 124 14.45 19.40 -17.96
CA ASP A 124 15.63 19.33 -17.08
C ASP A 124 15.74 17.93 -16.43
N ALA A 125 14.61 17.29 -16.13
CA ALA A 125 14.55 15.91 -15.64
C ALA A 125 14.62 14.85 -16.77
N LYS A 126 14.87 15.25 -18.02
CA LYS A 126 14.99 14.38 -19.21
C LYS A 126 13.74 13.50 -19.48
N LEU A 127 12.55 13.96 -19.04
CA LEU A 127 11.30 13.25 -19.29
C LEU A 127 10.83 13.47 -20.72
N ARG A 128 10.62 12.39 -21.47
CA ARG A 128 10.23 12.42 -22.90
C ARG A 128 8.72 12.24 -23.11
N ALA A 129 8.02 11.57 -22.20
CA ALA A 129 6.58 11.22 -22.33
C ALA A 129 5.63 12.40 -22.07
N VAL A 130 6.14 13.55 -21.66
CA VAL A 130 5.40 14.78 -21.35
C VAL A 130 6.02 15.97 -22.05
N GLY A 131 5.23 17.02 -22.30
CA GLY A 131 5.71 18.20 -23.02
C GLY A 131 4.75 19.38 -22.93
N MET A 132 5.01 20.40 -23.78
CA MET A 132 4.27 21.66 -23.77
C MET A 132 2.74 21.46 -23.84
N LYS A 133 2.26 20.55 -24.70
CA LYS A 133 0.81 20.29 -24.79
C LYS A 133 0.19 19.92 -23.44
N ARG A 134 0.81 19.01 -22.69
CA ARG A 134 0.29 18.63 -21.36
C ARG A 134 0.44 19.75 -20.34
N ALA A 135 1.52 20.52 -20.39
CA ALA A 135 1.71 21.68 -19.52
C ALA A 135 0.65 22.75 -19.77
N THR A 136 0.32 23.03 -21.02
CA THR A 136 -0.75 23.97 -21.40
C THR A 136 -2.10 23.46 -20.91
N THR A 137 -2.45 22.20 -21.18
CA THR A 137 -3.68 21.59 -20.70
C THR A 137 -3.80 21.69 -19.17
N LEU A 138 -2.71 21.41 -18.44
CA LEU A 138 -2.71 21.52 -16.98
C LEU A 138 -2.99 22.96 -16.51
N CYS A 139 -2.32 23.94 -17.10
CA CYS A 139 -2.57 25.35 -16.76
C CYS A 139 -4.00 25.81 -17.07
N GLU A 140 -4.56 25.38 -18.19
CA GLU A 140 -5.95 25.67 -18.56
C GLU A 140 -6.94 25.01 -17.59
N THR A 141 -6.68 23.77 -17.21
CA THR A 141 -7.46 23.05 -16.21
C THR A 141 -7.37 23.72 -14.84
N ALA A 142 -6.17 24.10 -14.41
CA ALA A 142 -5.95 24.82 -13.15
C ALA A 142 -6.69 26.15 -13.08
N LYS A 143 -6.76 26.91 -14.19
CA LYS A 143 -7.54 28.18 -14.26
C LYS A 143 -9.03 27.99 -14.00
N ARG A 144 -9.57 26.82 -14.34
CA ARG A 144 -11.01 26.50 -14.24
C ARG A 144 -11.31 25.59 -13.02
N SER A 145 -10.30 25.30 -12.21
CA SER A 145 -10.47 24.39 -11.08
C SER A 145 -11.51 24.91 -10.08
N ILE A 146 -12.36 23.98 -9.65
CA ILE A 146 -13.37 24.20 -8.58
C ILE A 146 -12.81 23.85 -7.20
N GLY A 147 -11.54 23.48 -7.11
CA GLY A 147 -10.89 23.14 -5.86
C GLY A 147 -10.94 24.25 -4.81
N LEU A 148 -10.81 23.86 -3.55
CA LEU A 148 -10.84 24.78 -2.42
C LEU A 148 -9.60 25.69 -2.44
N LYS A 149 -9.80 27.00 -2.53
CA LYS A 149 -8.72 28.00 -2.56
C LYS A 149 -8.26 28.44 -1.18
N LYS A 150 -9.14 28.35 -0.18
CA LYS A 150 -8.80 28.74 1.20
C LYS A 150 -7.85 27.72 1.84
N GLY A 151 -6.83 28.21 2.55
CA GLY A 151 -5.85 27.35 3.20
C GLY A 151 -4.78 26.77 2.27
N SER A 152 -4.53 27.39 1.13
CA SER A 152 -3.58 26.95 0.09
C SER A 152 -2.18 26.63 0.65
N SER A 153 -1.64 27.46 1.55
CA SER A 153 -0.32 27.20 2.17
C SER A 153 -0.29 25.93 3.04
N ALA A 154 -1.37 25.69 3.80
CA ALA A 154 -1.49 24.47 4.59
C ALA A 154 -1.67 23.24 3.69
N ALA A 155 -2.44 23.38 2.61
CA ALA A 155 -2.62 22.33 1.60
C ALA A 155 -1.29 21.98 0.90
N GLN A 156 -0.46 22.96 0.59
CA GLN A 156 0.89 22.73 0.04
C GLN A 156 1.77 21.99 1.03
N TYR A 157 1.73 22.38 2.29
CA TYR A 157 2.49 21.69 3.34
C TYR A 157 2.03 20.25 3.53
N GLU A 158 0.72 20.00 3.54
CA GLU A 158 0.16 18.64 3.60
C GLU A 158 0.62 17.79 2.41
N MET A 159 0.59 18.35 1.19
CA MET A 159 1.07 17.63 0.00
C MET A 159 2.56 17.27 0.13
N LYS A 160 3.38 18.20 0.63
CA LYS A 160 4.80 17.93 0.87
C LYS A 160 5.00 16.73 1.81
N LEU A 161 4.29 16.70 2.94
CA LEU A 161 4.36 15.58 3.88
C LEU A 161 3.89 14.27 3.25
N LEU A 162 2.81 14.30 2.46
CA LEU A 162 2.32 13.11 1.76
C LEU A 162 3.34 12.56 0.75
N LEU A 163 4.04 13.43 0.04
CA LEU A 163 5.08 13.04 -0.91
C LEU A 163 6.30 12.42 -0.19
N GLU A 164 6.71 13.01 0.92
CA GLU A 164 7.79 12.48 1.76
C GLU A 164 7.44 11.09 2.32
N ASP A 165 6.23 10.94 2.88
CA ASP A 165 5.72 9.65 3.37
C ASP A 165 5.69 8.59 2.26
N TYR A 166 5.18 8.96 1.08
CA TYR A 166 5.09 8.07 -0.08
C TYR A 166 6.47 7.58 -0.53
N GLU A 167 7.43 8.49 -0.71
CA GLU A 167 8.78 8.14 -1.15
C GLU A 167 9.50 7.27 -0.12
N TYR A 168 9.36 7.61 1.15
CA TYR A 168 9.94 6.82 2.23
C TYR A 168 9.36 5.38 2.26
N LYS A 169 8.04 5.25 2.16
CA LYS A 169 7.40 3.93 2.15
C LYS A 169 7.70 3.14 0.90
N LYS A 170 7.82 3.80 -0.24
CA LYS A 170 8.24 3.17 -1.50
C LYS A 170 9.64 2.59 -1.37
N ALA A 171 10.61 3.38 -0.87
CA ALA A 171 11.96 2.91 -0.65
C ALA A 171 12.05 1.74 0.34
N GLN A 172 11.22 1.76 1.41
CA GLN A 172 11.12 0.62 2.33
C GLN A 172 10.58 -0.63 1.65
N LEU A 173 9.57 -0.48 0.79
CA LEU A 173 8.98 -1.60 0.06
C LEU A 173 9.99 -2.21 -0.92
N ASP A 174 10.71 -1.36 -1.67
CA ASP A 174 11.74 -1.80 -2.61
C ASP A 174 12.84 -2.57 -1.88
N ALA A 175 13.34 -2.08 -0.73
CA ALA A 175 14.33 -2.76 0.09
C ALA A 175 13.84 -4.13 0.62
N VAL A 176 12.57 -4.21 1.05
CA VAL A 176 11.96 -5.48 1.48
C VAL A 176 11.84 -6.46 0.31
N MET A 177 11.50 -5.98 -0.89
CA MET A 177 11.43 -6.81 -2.08
C MET A 177 12.79 -7.38 -2.47
N GLU A 178 13.85 -6.57 -2.43
CA GLU A 178 15.22 -7.03 -2.66
C GLU A 178 15.65 -8.13 -1.67
N GLU A 179 15.28 -7.98 -0.39
CA GLU A 179 15.61 -8.98 0.62
C GLU A 179 14.81 -10.28 0.43
N ILE A 180 13.54 -10.19 0.05
CA ILE A 180 12.73 -11.36 -0.32
C ILE A 180 13.38 -12.09 -1.50
N GLU A 181 13.82 -11.37 -2.54
CA GLU A 181 14.50 -11.99 -3.68
C GLU A 181 15.79 -12.72 -3.29
N LYS A 182 16.62 -12.12 -2.41
CA LYS A 182 17.83 -12.75 -1.88
C LYS A 182 17.51 -14.02 -1.11
N LEU A 183 16.45 -14.03 -0.31
CA LEU A 183 16.02 -15.21 0.44
C LEU A 183 15.46 -16.29 -0.51
N CYS A 184 14.68 -15.92 -1.52
CA CYS A 184 14.17 -16.85 -2.52
C CYS A 184 15.29 -17.56 -3.28
N ARG A 185 16.36 -16.87 -3.64
CA ARG A 185 17.53 -17.48 -4.31
C ARG A 185 18.26 -18.55 -3.48
N LYS A 186 18.05 -18.58 -2.15
CA LYS A 186 18.60 -19.63 -1.26
C LYS A 186 17.77 -20.91 -1.28
N ILE A 187 16.60 -20.90 -1.94
CA ILE A 187 15.72 -22.06 -2.06
C ILE A 187 15.99 -22.74 -3.40
N PRO A 188 16.51 -24.00 -3.42
CA PRO A 188 16.92 -24.65 -4.67
C PRO A 188 15.80 -24.77 -5.72
N GLU A 189 14.56 -24.94 -5.27
CA GLU A 189 13.40 -25.16 -6.16
C GLU A 189 12.73 -23.83 -6.61
N SER A 190 13.22 -22.68 -6.13
CA SER A 190 12.57 -21.38 -6.41
C SER A 190 12.56 -21.04 -7.90
N GLU A 191 13.64 -21.34 -8.63
CA GLU A 191 13.73 -21.09 -10.07
C GLU A 191 12.73 -21.94 -10.86
N GLN A 192 12.53 -23.19 -10.46
CA GLN A 192 11.54 -24.08 -11.09
C GLN A 192 10.11 -23.61 -10.83
N MET A 193 9.83 -23.10 -9.62
CA MET A 193 8.52 -22.55 -9.29
C MET A 193 8.22 -21.28 -10.09
N LEU A 194 9.20 -20.39 -10.27
CA LEU A 194 9.04 -19.16 -11.06
C LEU A 194 8.87 -19.43 -12.56
N ALA A 195 9.33 -20.59 -13.06
CA ALA A 195 9.15 -21.01 -14.45
C ALA A 195 7.71 -21.49 -14.76
N ILE A 196 6.88 -21.76 -13.74
CA ILE A 196 5.49 -22.20 -13.93
C ILE A 196 4.65 -21.04 -14.44
N LYS A 197 4.04 -21.19 -15.63
CA LYS A 197 3.10 -20.21 -16.20
C LYS A 197 1.95 -19.93 -15.24
N GLY A 198 1.76 -18.67 -14.88
CA GLY A 198 0.64 -18.22 -14.03
C GLY A 198 1.05 -17.88 -12.59
N ILE A 199 2.28 -18.09 -12.18
CA ILE A 199 2.82 -17.53 -10.94
C ILE A 199 3.31 -16.10 -11.26
N PRO A 200 2.73 -15.05 -10.63
CA PRO A 200 3.22 -13.68 -10.83
C PRO A 200 4.65 -13.56 -10.27
N GLN A 201 5.53 -12.95 -11.06
CA GLN A 201 6.89 -12.61 -10.65
C GLN A 201 6.91 -11.47 -9.64
#